data_05e06e018f1426c5cca2faf389c805d2
#
_entry.id   05e06e018f1426c5cca2faf389c805d2
#
_cell.length_a   1.000
_cell.length_b   1.000
_cell.length_c   1.000
_cell.angle_alpha   90.00
_cell.angle_beta   90.00
_cell.angle_gamma   90.00
#
_symmetry.space_group_name_H-M   'P 1'
#
loop_
_entity.id
_entity.type
_entity.pdbx_description
1 polymer ?
#
loop_
_entity_poly.entity_id
_entity_poly.type
_entity_poly.pdbx_seq_one_letter_code
_entity_poly.pdbx_strand_id
1 'polypeptide(L)'
;MRKHIKYILGIIIMLFVTSAFSQKKENDTINTGVINVVKPYAPTIADAFKVKETPSLDDQETTTKKKIKYNIFSFPVASTFTPAKGKAASVEKQKPVKLFDNYATVGVGSYTTILGEVYLNHAISRTESVGGYVSHHSSQGGIPDLLLDDAFSDSKINVNYTTRLRDLSWNVEAGFQHQSYNWYGLPQSQVDLARTNNIKGGHSFFGAHFGSDVTFNNTYINSGSFLFRRFGDNQGSGENRFVVKSTADIPINGEEIATDIVFDYLGGSFDRNYLTTDELKYGNFQIGIKPKYQIKQDDLTVNLGISLFYLNDTNTNDSKIYLYPNVTASYRLVNDILIAYGGIEGGLIQNSYYDFASENPFVSPTLYILPTPTLV
;
A
#
# COMPACT_ATOMS: atom_id res chain seq x y z
N MET A 1 40.42 8.44 1.23
CA MET A 1 38.98 8.14 1.19
C MET A 1 38.41 7.55 2.48
N ARG A 2 39.03 6.60 3.19
CA ARG A 2 38.49 5.99 4.44
C ARG A 2 38.29 6.93 5.64
N LYS A 3 38.96 8.08 5.71
CA LYS A 3 38.81 9.04 6.82
C LYS A 3 37.55 9.92 6.69
N HIS A 4 37.13 10.27 5.50
CA HIS A 4 35.97 11.15 5.27
C HIS A 4 34.63 10.43 5.46
N ILE A 5 34.57 9.11 5.21
CA ILE A 5 33.36 8.30 5.41
C ILE A 5 32.95 8.26 6.89
N LYS A 6 33.93 8.23 7.81
CA LYS A 6 33.65 8.25 9.26
C LYS A 6 33.04 9.58 9.73
N TYR A 7 33.42 10.70 9.11
CA TYR A 7 32.86 12.02 9.44
C TYR A 7 31.45 12.19 8.87
N ILE A 8 31.17 11.68 7.67
CA ILE A 8 29.84 11.70 7.05
C ILE A 8 28.87 10.82 7.84
N LEU A 9 29.29 9.62 8.26
CA LEU A 9 28.49 8.75 9.10
C LEU A 9 28.21 9.38 10.47
N GLY A 10 29.19 10.07 11.05
CA GLY A 10 29.05 10.82 12.31
C GLY A 10 28.06 12.00 12.20
N ILE A 11 28.04 12.70 11.07
CA ILE A 11 27.12 13.82 10.81
C ILE A 11 25.69 13.30 10.63
N ILE A 12 25.50 12.18 9.92
CA ILE A 12 24.19 11.54 9.73
C ILE A 12 23.64 11.07 11.08
N ILE A 13 24.45 10.45 11.93
CA ILE A 13 24.05 10.02 13.28
C ILE A 13 23.72 11.23 14.16
N MET A 14 24.48 12.33 14.05
CA MET A 14 24.25 13.55 14.82
C MET A 14 22.96 14.28 14.42
N LEU A 15 22.59 14.25 13.15
CA LEU A 15 21.30 14.77 12.64
C LEU A 15 20.09 13.99 13.16
N PHE A 16 20.23 12.67 13.38
CA PHE A 16 19.17 11.85 13.96
C PHE A 16 19.00 12.07 15.47
N VAL A 17 20.05 12.44 16.21
CA VAL A 17 20.00 12.61 17.65
C VAL A 17 19.41 13.98 18.06
N THR A 18 19.52 15.01 17.23
CA THR A 18 19.00 16.36 17.56
C THR A 18 17.48 16.48 17.47
N SER A 19 16.79 15.57 16.77
CA SER A 19 15.33 15.54 16.71
C SER A 19 14.64 14.92 17.94
N ALA A 20 15.40 14.28 18.83
CA ALA A 20 14.86 13.56 19.99
C ALA A 20 14.58 14.43 21.24
N PHE A 21 14.92 15.73 21.26
CA PHE A 21 14.83 16.58 22.46
C PHE A 21 13.81 17.72 22.40
N SER A 22 12.78 17.64 21.57
CA SER A 22 11.71 18.64 21.61
C SER A 22 10.41 18.05 22.16
N GLN A 23 10.39 17.72 23.46
CA GLN A 23 9.14 17.42 24.16
C GLN A 23 8.82 18.52 25.16
N LYS A 24 7.87 19.38 24.82
CA LYS A 24 7.20 20.27 25.74
C LYS A 24 6.00 19.55 26.35
N LYS A 25 6.06 19.33 27.65
CA LYS A 25 5.01 18.67 28.44
C LYS A 25 3.88 19.66 28.69
N GLU A 26 2.71 19.44 28.08
CA GLU A 26 1.48 20.14 28.46
C GLU A 26 0.48 19.17 29.10
N ASN A 27 -0.18 19.65 30.15
CA ASN A 27 -1.01 18.86 31.04
C ASN A 27 -2.33 18.41 30.40
N ASP A 28 -2.62 17.13 30.55
CA ASP A 28 -3.81 16.46 30.05
C ASP A 28 -5.08 16.87 30.80
N THR A 29 -6.08 17.34 30.05
CA THR A 29 -7.49 17.21 30.41
C THR A 29 -8.11 16.10 29.53
N ILE A 30 -8.67 15.10 30.21
CA ILE A 30 -9.33 13.95 29.60
C ILE A 30 -10.57 14.43 28.82
N ASN A 31 -10.50 14.40 27.50
CA ASN A 31 -11.64 14.69 26.65
C ASN A 31 -12.36 13.35 26.35
N THR A 32 -13.52 13.17 26.99
CA THR A 32 -14.41 12.04 26.70
C THR A 32 -15.02 12.21 25.31
N GLY A 33 -14.39 11.61 24.31
CA GLY A 33 -14.93 11.54 22.97
C GLY A 33 -16.19 10.69 22.93
N VAL A 34 -17.33 11.31 22.65
CA VAL A 34 -18.58 10.62 22.37
C VAL A 34 -18.43 9.93 21.00
N ILE A 35 -18.33 8.61 21.01
CA ILE A 35 -18.33 7.81 19.77
C ILE A 35 -19.80 7.71 19.32
N ASN A 36 -20.19 8.49 18.32
CA ASN A 36 -21.45 8.31 17.60
C ASN A 36 -21.30 7.10 16.65
N VAL A 37 -21.77 5.95 17.08
CA VAL A 37 -21.95 4.81 16.18
C VAL A 37 -23.24 5.03 15.39
N VAL A 38 -23.15 5.62 14.22
CA VAL A 38 -24.25 5.70 13.28
C VAL A 38 -24.38 4.34 12.60
N LYS A 39 -25.33 3.52 13.05
CA LYS A 39 -25.76 2.35 12.28
C LYS A 39 -26.49 2.88 11.04
N PRO A 40 -26.14 2.51 9.82
CA PRO A 40 -26.90 2.91 8.65
C PRO A 40 -28.29 2.30 8.78
N TYR A 41 -29.28 3.14 9.08
CA TYR A 41 -30.68 2.79 9.03
C TYR A 41 -31.06 2.85 7.54
N ALA A 42 -31.30 1.71 6.94
CA ALA A 42 -31.96 1.62 5.66
C ALA A 42 -33.47 1.64 5.90
N PRO A 43 -34.17 2.77 5.71
CA PRO A 43 -35.61 2.77 5.76
C PRO A 43 -36.14 2.00 4.58
N THR A 44 -36.87 0.92 4.82
CA THR A 44 -37.72 0.33 3.80
C THR A 44 -38.84 1.34 3.54
N ILE A 45 -38.72 2.13 2.51
CA ILE A 45 -39.77 2.98 2.00
C ILE A 45 -40.77 2.04 1.34
N ALA A 46 -41.85 1.70 2.04
CA ALA A 46 -43.02 1.21 1.35
C ALA A 46 -43.57 2.38 0.54
N ASP A 47 -43.71 2.18 -0.76
CA ASP A 47 -44.28 3.15 -1.67
C ASP A 47 -45.69 3.56 -1.21
N ALA A 48 -45.76 4.68 -0.48
CA ALA A 48 -47.05 5.33 -0.19
C ALA A 48 -47.41 6.13 -1.43
N PHE A 49 -48.22 5.55 -2.31
CA PHE A 49 -48.85 6.29 -3.39
C PHE A 49 -49.84 7.29 -2.82
N LYS A 50 -49.58 8.56 -3.04
CA LYS A 50 -50.54 9.62 -2.75
C LYS A 50 -51.67 9.52 -3.77
N VAL A 51 -52.79 8.91 -3.38
CA VAL A 51 -54.03 8.91 -4.19
C VAL A 51 -54.48 10.36 -4.29
N LYS A 52 -54.37 10.96 -5.46
CA LYS A 52 -54.99 12.25 -5.79
C LYS A 52 -56.45 11.98 -6.16
N GLU A 53 -57.32 11.87 -5.17
CA GLU A 53 -58.74 12.05 -5.43
C GLU A 53 -59.02 13.56 -5.41
N THR A 54 -59.47 14.11 -6.53
CA THR A 54 -60.08 15.42 -6.58
C THR A 54 -61.41 15.35 -5.85
N PRO A 55 -61.62 16.08 -4.75
CA PRO A 55 -62.93 16.08 -4.11
C PRO A 55 -63.95 16.72 -5.09
N SER A 56 -64.98 15.96 -5.41
CA SER A 56 -66.14 16.51 -6.12
C SER A 56 -66.93 17.33 -5.12
N LEU A 57 -66.93 18.62 -5.34
CA LEU A 57 -67.81 19.57 -4.61
C LEU A 57 -69.22 19.51 -5.20
N ASP A 58 -70.01 18.55 -4.75
CA ASP A 58 -71.47 18.65 -4.86
C ASP A 58 -72.03 19.14 -3.52
N ASP A 59 -71.81 20.42 -3.21
CA ASP A 59 -72.48 21.08 -2.11
C ASP A 59 -73.78 21.72 -2.62
N GLN A 60 -74.88 21.02 -2.43
CA GLN A 60 -76.16 21.74 -2.42
C GLN A 60 -76.24 22.60 -1.16
N GLU A 61 -76.21 23.93 -1.39
CA GLU A 61 -76.38 24.93 -0.36
C GLU A 61 -77.76 24.78 0.34
N THR A 62 -77.82 24.07 1.46
CA THR A 62 -78.91 24.21 2.49
C THR A 62 -78.36 23.91 3.88
N THR A 63 -77.62 24.89 4.42
CA THR A 63 -77.42 24.84 5.87
C THR A 63 -77.33 26.21 6.50
N THR A 64 -78.43 26.65 7.08
CA THR A 64 -78.42 27.69 8.09
C THR A 64 -77.46 27.35 9.19
N LYS A 65 -76.45 28.17 9.42
CA LYS A 65 -75.46 28.02 10.50
C LYS A 65 -76.11 27.95 11.84
N LYS A 66 -76.19 26.75 12.45
CA LYS A 66 -76.66 26.56 13.83
C LYS A 66 -75.57 27.06 14.78
N LYS A 67 -75.88 28.14 15.56
CA LYS A 67 -74.96 28.59 16.61
C LYS A 67 -74.92 27.54 17.72
N ILE A 68 -73.90 26.75 17.77
CA ILE A 68 -73.65 25.79 18.87
C ILE A 68 -72.87 26.56 19.95
N LYS A 69 -73.46 26.74 21.12
CA LYS A 69 -72.74 27.22 22.30
C LYS A 69 -72.13 26.01 23.00
N TYR A 70 -70.81 25.97 23.03
CA TYR A 70 -70.09 24.99 23.82
C TYR A 70 -69.91 25.52 25.23
N ASN A 71 -70.44 24.84 26.24
CA ASN A 71 -70.03 25.03 27.61
C ASN A 71 -68.78 24.18 27.86
N ILE A 72 -67.64 24.83 27.93
CA ILE A 72 -66.41 24.16 28.28
C ILE A 72 -66.32 24.09 29.81
N PHE A 73 -66.59 22.95 30.37
CA PHE A 73 -66.28 22.69 31.77
C PHE A 73 -64.85 22.25 31.89
N SER A 74 -63.98 23.08 32.46
CA SER A 74 -62.61 22.71 32.72
C SER A 74 -62.56 21.84 33.99
N PHE A 75 -62.48 20.53 33.83
CA PHE A 75 -62.08 19.65 34.92
C PHE A 75 -60.60 19.55 34.97
N PRO A 76 -59.92 19.87 36.08
CA PRO A 76 -58.50 19.58 36.21
C PRO A 76 -58.31 18.05 36.28
N VAL A 77 -58.05 17.42 35.14
CA VAL A 77 -57.66 16.01 35.10
C VAL A 77 -56.18 15.96 35.45
N ALA A 78 -55.83 15.52 36.64
CA ALA A 78 -54.49 15.15 36.97
C ALA A 78 -54.10 13.99 36.07
N SER A 79 -53.24 14.28 35.06
CA SER A 79 -52.69 13.22 34.21
C SER A 79 -51.82 12.31 35.07
N THR A 80 -52.31 11.12 35.36
CA THR A 80 -51.50 10.05 35.98
C THR A 80 -50.61 9.33 34.98
N PHE A 81 -50.55 9.84 33.77
CA PHE A 81 -49.69 9.27 32.74
C PHE A 81 -48.25 9.77 32.95
N THR A 82 -47.45 9.01 33.66
CA THR A 82 -45.99 9.12 33.62
C THR A 82 -45.52 8.53 32.31
N PRO A 83 -44.93 9.33 31.41
CA PRO A 83 -44.35 8.75 30.20
C PRO A 83 -43.32 7.70 30.60
N ALA A 84 -43.54 6.46 30.18
CA ALA A 84 -42.55 5.41 30.35
C ALA A 84 -41.26 5.89 29.76
N LYS A 85 -40.20 6.11 30.57
CA LYS A 85 -38.88 6.35 30.09
C LYS A 85 -38.53 5.17 29.19
N GLY A 86 -38.36 5.43 27.87
CA GLY A 86 -37.90 4.43 26.94
C GLY A 86 -36.62 3.81 27.47
N LYS A 87 -36.63 2.54 27.78
CA LYS A 87 -35.39 1.81 28.05
C LYS A 87 -34.62 1.80 26.73
N ALA A 88 -33.45 2.40 26.72
CA ALA A 88 -32.54 2.23 25.61
C ALA A 88 -32.34 0.72 25.37
N ALA A 89 -32.59 0.27 24.14
CA ALA A 89 -32.34 -1.11 23.77
C ALA A 89 -30.85 -1.39 24.01
N SER A 90 -30.58 -2.30 24.93
CA SER A 90 -29.21 -2.78 25.12
C SER A 90 -28.83 -3.59 23.88
N VAL A 91 -27.97 -3.03 23.05
CA VAL A 91 -27.31 -3.80 21.97
C VAL A 91 -26.39 -4.79 22.67
N GLU A 92 -26.66 -6.07 22.55
CA GLU A 92 -25.72 -7.10 22.98
C GLU A 92 -24.43 -6.93 22.18
N LYS A 93 -23.38 -6.47 22.86
CA LYS A 93 -22.05 -6.42 22.24
C LYS A 93 -21.63 -7.86 21.98
N GLN A 94 -21.51 -8.22 20.72
CA GLN A 94 -20.90 -9.47 20.33
C GLN A 94 -19.52 -9.55 21.01
N LYS A 95 -19.21 -10.71 21.59
CA LYS A 95 -17.87 -10.93 22.16
C LYS A 95 -16.86 -10.72 21.05
N PRO A 96 -15.79 -9.92 21.27
CA PRO A 96 -14.75 -9.75 20.27
C PRO A 96 -14.17 -11.11 19.90
N VAL A 97 -14.03 -11.36 18.61
CA VAL A 97 -13.39 -12.58 18.11
C VAL A 97 -11.96 -12.60 18.63
N LYS A 98 -11.56 -13.70 19.25
CA LYS A 98 -10.19 -13.88 19.71
C LYS A 98 -9.29 -13.99 18.46
N LEU A 99 -8.43 -13.03 18.27
CA LEU A 99 -7.37 -13.08 17.26
C LEU A 99 -6.17 -13.83 17.83
N PHE A 100 -5.50 -14.58 16.97
CA PHE A 100 -4.26 -15.26 17.33
C PHE A 100 -3.08 -14.45 16.79
N ASP A 101 -2.07 -14.27 17.65
CA ASP A 101 -0.87 -13.51 17.30
C ASP A 101 0.10 -14.32 16.42
N ASN A 102 -0.01 -15.62 16.46
CA ASN A 102 0.89 -16.53 15.76
C ASN A 102 0.10 -17.50 14.89
N TYR A 103 0.68 -17.84 13.75
CA TYR A 103 0.10 -18.77 12.79
C TYR A 103 1.19 -19.63 12.19
N ALA A 104 0.93 -20.91 12.01
CA ALA A 104 1.81 -21.83 11.32
C ALA A 104 1.00 -22.75 10.40
N THR A 105 1.51 -22.96 9.19
CA THR A 105 0.97 -23.91 8.22
C THR A 105 2.09 -24.82 7.74
N VAL A 106 1.80 -26.11 7.65
CA VAL A 106 2.65 -27.10 7.00
C VAL A 106 1.81 -27.90 6.04
N GLY A 107 2.27 -28.06 4.81
CA GLY A 107 1.62 -28.83 3.77
C GLY A 107 2.62 -29.74 3.06
N VAL A 108 2.15 -30.91 2.65
CA VAL A 108 2.88 -31.84 1.79
C VAL A 108 2.01 -32.23 0.61
N GLY A 109 2.61 -32.36 -0.57
CA GLY A 109 1.91 -32.66 -1.81
C GLY A 109 2.63 -33.70 -2.67
N SER A 110 2.07 -33.97 -3.85
CA SER A 110 2.68 -34.79 -4.88
C SER A 110 4.03 -34.20 -5.30
N TYR A 111 4.88 -35.04 -5.89
CA TYR A 111 6.24 -34.67 -6.33
C TYR A 111 7.12 -34.13 -5.18
N THR A 112 6.95 -34.64 -3.98
CA THR A 112 7.66 -34.21 -2.78
C THR A 112 7.52 -32.70 -2.54
N THR A 113 6.33 -32.14 -2.84
CA THR A 113 6.06 -30.73 -2.56
C THR A 113 5.96 -30.51 -1.06
N ILE A 114 6.68 -29.51 -0.56
CA ILE A 114 6.66 -29.09 0.83
C ILE A 114 6.31 -27.62 0.89
N LEU A 115 5.33 -27.27 1.72
CA LEU A 115 4.98 -25.91 2.07
C LEU A 115 5.09 -25.75 3.59
N GLY A 116 5.80 -24.74 4.04
CA GLY A 116 5.88 -24.34 5.44
C GLY A 116 5.80 -22.83 5.57
N GLU A 117 4.91 -22.35 6.42
CA GLU A 117 4.79 -20.93 6.73
C GLU A 117 4.61 -20.72 8.23
N VAL A 118 5.34 -19.77 8.77
CA VAL A 118 5.25 -19.39 10.17
C VAL A 118 5.19 -17.88 10.27
N TYR A 119 4.15 -17.38 10.89
CA TYR A 119 3.98 -15.98 11.27
C TYR A 119 4.02 -15.87 12.78
N LEU A 120 4.93 -15.06 13.28
CA LEU A 120 5.08 -14.76 14.69
C LEU A 120 4.88 -13.27 14.91
N ASN A 121 4.06 -12.93 15.88
CA ASN A 121 3.89 -11.56 16.32
C ASN A 121 3.84 -11.52 17.84
N HIS A 122 4.59 -10.61 18.43
CA HIS A 122 4.64 -10.43 19.87
C HIS A 122 4.54 -8.95 20.22
N ALA A 123 3.52 -8.59 20.98
CA ALA A 123 3.36 -7.28 21.54
C ALA A 123 4.30 -7.12 22.75
N ILE A 124 5.32 -6.29 22.63
CA ILE A 124 6.25 -5.95 23.72
C ILE A 124 5.56 -5.02 24.70
N SER A 125 4.81 -4.05 24.18
CA SER A 125 4.03 -3.08 24.93
C SER A 125 2.71 -2.76 24.21
N ARG A 126 1.94 -1.80 24.70
CA ARG A 126 0.73 -1.33 24.00
C ARG A 126 1.04 -0.61 22.68
N THR A 127 2.25 -0.14 22.54
CA THR A 127 2.70 0.68 21.42
C THR A 127 3.78 0.02 20.57
N GLU A 128 4.32 -1.11 21.01
CA GLU A 128 5.49 -1.75 20.40
C GLU A 128 5.20 -3.22 20.13
N SER A 129 5.58 -3.68 18.95
CA SER A 129 5.48 -5.08 18.56
C SER A 129 6.69 -5.50 17.73
N VAL A 130 7.05 -6.76 17.86
CA VAL A 130 8.03 -7.44 17.02
C VAL A 130 7.33 -8.56 16.27
N GLY A 131 7.63 -8.69 14.99
CA GLY A 131 7.09 -9.73 14.14
C GLY A 131 8.17 -10.48 13.37
N GLY A 132 7.82 -11.68 12.94
CA GLY A 132 8.67 -12.49 12.08
C GLY A 132 7.83 -13.36 11.16
N TYR A 133 8.33 -13.55 9.95
CA TYR A 133 7.74 -14.41 8.94
C TYR A 133 8.81 -15.29 8.33
N VAL A 134 8.54 -16.59 8.28
CA VAL A 134 9.38 -17.57 7.59
C VAL A 134 8.48 -18.37 6.66
N SER A 135 8.91 -18.53 5.41
CA SER A 135 8.24 -19.42 4.45
C SER A 135 9.24 -20.27 3.71
N HIS A 136 8.81 -21.47 3.38
CA HIS A 136 9.50 -22.40 2.49
C HIS A 136 8.48 -23.10 1.61
N HIS A 137 8.70 -23.06 0.29
CA HIS A 137 7.92 -23.80 -0.69
C HIS A 137 8.87 -24.46 -1.68
N SER A 138 8.77 -25.77 -1.80
CA SER A 138 9.63 -26.52 -2.72
C SER A 138 8.88 -27.68 -3.36
N SER A 139 9.35 -28.12 -4.54
CA SER A 139 8.91 -29.32 -5.22
C SER A 139 10.10 -29.95 -5.93
N GLN A 140 10.09 -31.28 -6.02
CA GLN A 140 11.09 -32.05 -6.77
C GLN A 140 10.76 -32.13 -8.27
N GLY A 141 9.81 -31.31 -8.73
CA GLY A 141 9.39 -31.31 -10.14
C GLY A 141 8.28 -32.32 -10.41
N GLY A 142 8.13 -32.78 -11.64
CA GLY A 142 7.11 -33.76 -12.00
C GLY A 142 6.67 -33.71 -13.43
N ILE A 143 7.33 -32.95 -14.27
CA ILE A 143 7.08 -32.93 -15.71
C ILE A 143 7.77 -34.13 -16.33
N PRO A 144 7.03 -35.06 -16.97
CA PRO A 144 7.62 -36.24 -17.57
C PRO A 144 8.48 -35.90 -18.78
N ASP A 145 9.45 -36.78 -19.08
CA ASP A 145 10.30 -36.75 -20.28
C ASP A 145 11.19 -35.49 -20.43
N LEU A 146 11.45 -34.77 -19.32
CA LEU A 146 12.44 -33.69 -19.33
C LEU A 146 13.87 -34.23 -19.30
N LEU A 147 14.77 -33.53 -20.02
CA LEU A 147 16.20 -33.79 -19.96
C LEU A 147 16.85 -33.17 -18.72
N LEU A 148 16.41 -31.99 -18.34
CA LEU A 148 16.87 -31.24 -17.17
C LEU A 148 15.85 -31.34 -16.06
N ASP A 149 16.32 -31.21 -14.83
CA ASP A 149 15.51 -31.20 -13.62
C ASP A 149 14.57 -29.98 -13.62
N ASP A 150 13.33 -30.14 -13.15
CA ASP A 150 12.31 -29.10 -13.00
C ASP A 150 11.98 -28.78 -11.54
N ALA A 151 12.81 -29.23 -10.61
CA ALA A 151 12.68 -28.91 -9.19
C ALA A 151 12.83 -27.42 -8.91
N PHE A 152 12.12 -26.92 -7.91
CA PHE A 152 12.27 -25.56 -7.42
C PHE A 152 12.21 -25.46 -5.90
N SER A 153 12.77 -24.40 -5.35
CA SER A 153 12.59 -24.01 -3.95
C SER A 153 12.56 -22.49 -3.79
N ASP A 154 11.66 -22.01 -2.93
CA ASP A 154 11.54 -20.60 -2.53
C ASP A 154 11.52 -20.54 -0.99
N SER A 155 12.47 -19.82 -0.43
CA SER A 155 12.60 -19.66 1.02
C SER A 155 12.76 -18.18 1.36
N LYS A 156 11.95 -17.70 2.32
CA LYS A 156 11.95 -16.30 2.76
C LYS A 156 11.96 -16.23 4.27
N ILE A 157 12.67 -15.26 4.80
CA ILE A 157 12.62 -14.86 6.20
C ILE A 157 12.54 -13.34 6.27
N ASN A 158 11.59 -12.83 7.04
CA ASN A 158 11.44 -11.41 7.35
C ASN A 158 11.29 -11.23 8.85
N VAL A 159 11.85 -10.17 9.36
CA VAL A 159 11.66 -9.70 10.74
C VAL A 159 11.31 -8.22 10.70
N ASN A 160 10.41 -7.81 11.59
CA ASN A 160 10.00 -6.42 11.69
C ASN A 160 9.82 -5.99 13.14
N TYR A 161 10.05 -4.71 13.39
CA TYR A 161 9.74 -4.05 14.65
C TYR A 161 8.90 -2.82 14.35
N THR A 162 7.79 -2.68 15.06
CA THR A 162 6.82 -1.59 14.85
C THR A 162 6.58 -0.85 16.16
N THR A 163 6.60 0.47 16.07
CA THR A 163 6.20 1.37 17.16
C THR A 163 5.06 2.26 16.71
N ARG A 164 4.01 2.37 17.53
CA ARG A 164 2.82 3.20 17.28
C ARG A 164 2.60 4.13 18.44
N LEU A 165 3.09 5.34 18.33
CA LEU A 165 2.83 6.43 19.26
C LEU A 165 1.70 7.30 18.73
N ARG A 166 1.24 8.26 19.53
CA ARG A 166 0.15 9.16 19.14
C ARG A 166 0.52 10.04 17.94
N ASP A 167 1.72 10.58 17.94
CA ASP A 167 2.16 11.57 16.96
C ASP A 167 3.16 11.01 15.94
N LEU A 168 3.64 9.78 16.16
CA LEU A 168 4.63 9.12 15.34
C LEU A 168 4.39 7.62 15.35
N SER A 169 4.35 7.02 14.17
CA SER A 169 4.41 5.57 14.00
C SER A 169 5.57 5.22 13.08
N TRP A 170 6.32 4.20 13.40
CA TRP A 170 7.39 3.73 12.52
C TRP A 170 7.51 2.22 12.56
N ASN A 171 7.97 1.69 11.45
CA ASN A 171 8.27 0.28 11.26
C ASN A 171 9.67 0.15 10.67
N VAL A 172 10.40 -0.84 11.12
CA VAL A 172 11.66 -1.26 10.51
C VAL A 172 11.53 -2.73 10.16
N GLU A 173 11.97 -3.09 8.98
CA GLU A 173 11.98 -4.47 8.53
C GLU A 173 13.31 -4.86 7.90
N ALA A 174 13.65 -6.14 8.03
CA ALA A 174 14.78 -6.75 7.36
C ALA A 174 14.38 -8.14 6.89
N GLY A 175 14.81 -8.50 5.70
CA GLY A 175 14.49 -9.80 5.14
C GLY A 175 15.58 -10.36 4.27
N PHE A 176 15.52 -11.67 4.12
CA PHE A 176 16.36 -12.44 3.23
C PHE A 176 15.49 -13.43 2.45
N GLN A 177 15.81 -13.62 1.16
CA GLN A 177 15.19 -14.65 0.33
C GLN A 177 16.26 -15.45 -0.42
N HIS A 178 15.97 -16.72 -0.60
CA HIS A 178 16.70 -17.61 -1.49
C HIS A 178 15.70 -18.37 -2.35
N GLN A 179 15.87 -18.28 -3.67
CA GLN A 179 15.03 -18.95 -4.64
C GLN A 179 15.91 -19.78 -5.56
N SER A 180 15.53 -21.00 -5.85
CA SER A 180 16.22 -21.87 -6.79
C SER A 180 15.21 -22.44 -7.77
N TYR A 181 15.52 -22.32 -9.03
CA TYR A 181 14.73 -22.83 -10.15
C TYR A 181 15.65 -23.55 -11.14
N ASN A 182 15.08 -24.50 -11.87
CA ASN A 182 15.79 -25.15 -12.95
C ASN A 182 15.23 -24.69 -14.30
N TRP A 183 16.10 -24.25 -15.19
CA TRP A 183 15.75 -23.88 -16.56
C TRP A 183 15.71 -25.10 -17.44
N TYR A 184 14.59 -25.80 -17.43
CA TYR A 184 14.40 -27.11 -18.08
C TYR A 184 13.95 -27.03 -19.54
N GLY A 185 13.51 -25.85 -19.99
CA GLY A 185 12.96 -25.65 -21.37
C GLY A 185 14.08 -25.62 -22.41
N LEU A 186 14.38 -26.75 -23.03
CA LEU A 186 15.32 -26.82 -24.14
C LEU A 186 14.58 -27.00 -25.45
N PRO A 187 14.95 -26.26 -26.52
CA PRO A 187 14.50 -26.55 -27.88
C PRO A 187 14.93 -27.95 -28.31
N GLN A 188 14.06 -28.68 -29.00
CA GLN A 188 14.36 -30.07 -29.44
C GLN A 188 15.69 -30.17 -30.22
N SER A 189 16.03 -29.17 -31.00
CA SER A 189 17.30 -29.09 -31.76
C SER A 189 18.56 -29.02 -30.88
N GLN A 190 18.42 -28.68 -29.59
CA GLN A 190 19.55 -28.55 -28.66
C GLN A 190 19.65 -29.70 -27.65
N VAL A 191 18.70 -30.65 -27.65
CA VAL A 191 18.66 -31.74 -26.69
C VAL A 191 19.92 -32.62 -26.77
N ASP A 192 20.36 -32.96 -27.96
CA ASP A 192 21.55 -33.81 -28.14
C ASP A 192 22.83 -33.07 -27.72
N LEU A 193 22.91 -31.77 -28.02
CA LEU A 193 24.02 -30.91 -27.59
C LEU A 193 24.05 -30.76 -26.06
N ALA A 194 22.89 -30.63 -25.44
CA ALA A 194 22.75 -30.53 -24.01
C ALA A 194 23.18 -31.83 -23.28
N ARG A 195 22.80 -32.99 -23.85
CA ARG A 195 23.24 -34.31 -23.34
C ARG A 195 24.76 -34.45 -23.41
N THR A 196 25.38 -34.04 -24.52
CA THR A 196 26.82 -34.16 -24.75
C THR A 196 27.58 -33.23 -23.81
N ASN A 197 27.12 -32.00 -23.61
CA ASN A 197 27.80 -30.97 -22.82
C ASN A 197 27.45 -30.97 -21.33
N ASN A 198 26.59 -31.87 -20.87
CA ASN A 198 26.13 -31.96 -19.47
C ASN A 198 25.70 -30.58 -18.91
N ILE A 199 24.81 -29.91 -19.62
CA ILE A 199 24.31 -28.58 -19.27
C ILE A 199 23.53 -28.69 -17.95
N LYS A 200 23.85 -27.79 -17.01
CA LYS A 200 23.14 -27.66 -15.75
C LYS A 200 22.11 -26.54 -15.86
N GLY A 201 20.83 -26.86 -15.59
CA GLY A 201 19.73 -25.88 -15.65
C GLY A 201 19.51 -25.07 -14.37
N GLY A 202 20.25 -25.38 -13.31
CA GLY A 202 20.02 -24.78 -11.99
C GLY A 202 20.39 -23.30 -11.93
N HIS A 203 19.44 -22.45 -11.54
CA HIS A 203 19.58 -21.02 -11.34
C HIS A 203 19.06 -20.63 -9.96
N SER A 204 19.87 -19.91 -9.19
CA SER A 204 19.50 -19.50 -7.83
C SER A 204 19.64 -18.01 -7.67
N PHE A 205 18.64 -17.42 -6.99
CA PHE A 205 18.59 -16.01 -6.67
C PHE A 205 18.73 -15.80 -5.15
N PHE A 206 19.41 -14.73 -4.78
CA PHE A 206 19.61 -14.31 -3.39
C PHE A 206 19.19 -12.85 -3.26
N GLY A 207 18.34 -12.56 -2.30
CA GLY A 207 17.89 -11.22 -2.00
C GLY A 207 18.01 -10.92 -0.51
N ALA A 208 18.49 -9.73 -0.19
CA ALA A 208 18.43 -9.18 1.15
C ALA A 208 17.91 -7.76 1.08
N HIS A 209 17.05 -7.38 2.01
CA HIS A 209 16.53 -6.03 2.10
C HIS A 209 16.49 -5.54 3.54
N PHE A 210 16.54 -4.23 3.67
CA PHE A 210 16.31 -3.49 4.89
C PHE A 210 15.44 -2.29 4.56
N GLY A 211 14.34 -2.13 5.26
CA GLY A 211 13.36 -1.08 5.03
C GLY A 211 12.92 -0.42 6.33
N SER A 212 12.38 0.78 6.20
CA SER A 212 11.76 1.52 7.28
C SER A 212 10.68 2.42 6.71
N ASP A 213 9.53 2.45 7.39
CA ASP A 213 8.44 3.38 7.13
C ASP A 213 8.20 4.20 8.39
N VAL A 214 7.95 5.49 8.20
CA VAL A 214 7.62 6.42 9.27
C VAL A 214 6.40 7.24 8.87
N THR A 215 5.46 7.40 9.79
CA THR A 215 4.26 8.24 9.61
C THR A 215 4.20 9.23 10.75
N PHE A 216 4.03 10.49 10.42
CA PHE A 216 3.89 11.58 11.36
C PHE A 216 2.45 12.08 11.37
N ASN A 217 1.96 12.44 12.55
CA ASN A 217 0.68 13.11 12.72
C ASN A 217 0.94 14.58 13.09
N ASN A 218 0.14 15.49 12.54
CA ASN A 218 0.19 16.93 12.85
C ASN A 218 1.51 17.63 12.48
N THR A 219 2.18 17.21 11.40
CA THR A 219 3.36 17.86 10.85
C THR A 219 3.20 18.08 9.36
N TYR A 220 4.04 18.92 8.75
CA TYR A 220 4.05 19.12 7.31
C TYR A 220 4.54 17.90 6.53
N ILE A 221 5.33 17.04 7.17
CA ILE A 221 5.76 15.76 6.58
C ILE A 221 4.82 14.69 7.13
N ASN A 222 4.07 14.04 6.25
CA ASN A 222 3.09 13.02 6.61
C ASN A 222 3.74 11.65 6.75
N SER A 223 4.65 11.33 5.83
CA SER A 223 5.33 10.04 5.84
C SER A 223 6.71 10.10 5.20
N GLY A 224 7.52 9.14 5.57
CA GLY A 224 8.78 8.85 4.94
C GLY A 224 8.99 7.35 4.84
N SER A 225 9.66 6.88 3.80
CA SER A 225 10.08 5.50 3.70
C SER A 225 11.48 5.40 3.14
N PHE A 226 12.14 4.33 3.52
CA PHE A 226 13.48 3.99 3.09
C PHE A 226 13.53 2.50 2.77
N LEU A 227 14.16 2.13 1.67
CA LEU A 227 14.44 0.76 1.28
C LEU A 227 15.86 0.65 0.73
N PHE A 228 16.63 -0.27 1.27
CA PHE A 228 17.83 -0.79 0.65
C PHE A 228 17.61 -2.26 0.29
N ARG A 229 17.95 -2.66 -0.95
CA ARG A 229 17.87 -4.04 -1.40
C ARG A 229 19.13 -4.42 -2.15
N ARG A 230 19.71 -5.54 -1.76
CA ARG A 230 20.73 -6.26 -2.54
C ARG A 230 20.08 -7.50 -3.12
N PHE A 231 20.24 -7.70 -4.43
CA PHE A 231 19.77 -8.88 -5.15
C PHE A 231 20.88 -9.41 -6.06
N GLY A 232 20.88 -10.70 -6.32
CA GLY A 232 21.86 -11.32 -7.21
C GLY A 232 21.53 -12.79 -7.47
N ASP A 233 22.32 -13.40 -8.32
CA ASP A 233 22.17 -14.78 -8.71
C ASP A 233 23.50 -15.57 -8.65
N ASN A 234 23.42 -16.87 -8.93
CA ASN A 234 24.59 -17.74 -9.01
C ASN A 234 25.31 -17.69 -10.37
N GLN A 235 24.89 -16.80 -11.28
CA GLN A 235 25.48 -16.59 -12.60
C GLN A 235 26.38 -15.34 -12.65
N GLY A 236 26.71 -14.76 -11.49
CA GLY A 236 27.54 -13.56 -11.40
C GLY A 236 26.80 -12.24 -11.52
N SER A 237 25.45 -12.26 -11.56
CA SER A 237 24.66 -11.04 -11.61
C SER A 237 24.45 -10.45 -10.22
N GLY A 238 24.38 -9.13 -10.16
CA GLY A 238 24.13 -8.45 -8.91
C GLY A 238 23.58 -7.04 -9.07
N GLU A 239 22.65 -6.66 -8.17
CA GLU A 239 21.95 -5.39 -8.18
C GLU A 239 21.84 -4.83 -6.77
N ASN A 240 22.02 -3.52 -6.64
CA ASN A 240 21.71 -2.77 -5.44
C ASN A 240 20.66 -1.70 -5.77
N ARG A 241 19.63 -1.58 -4.96
CA ARG A 241 18.64 -0.52 -5.04
C ARG A 241 18.52 0.20 -3.72
N PHE A 242 18.43 1.52 -3.79
CA PHE A 242 18.26 2.40 -2.66
C PHE A 242 17.12 3.36 -2.97
N VAL A 243 16.05 3.32 -2.19
CA VAL A 243 14.86 4.15 -2.39
C VAL A 243 14.56 4.94 -1.13
N VAL A 244 14.31 6.24 -1.30
CA VAL A 244 13.76 7.11 -0.25
C VAL A 244 12.52 7.77 -0.83
N LYS A 245 11.42 7.71 -0.09
CA LYS A 245 10.18 8.42 -0.42
C LYS A 245 9.74 9.25 0.75
N SER A 246 9.13 10.39 0.48
CA SER A 246 8.52 11.24 1.48
C SER A 246 7.26 11.88 0.91
N THR A 247 6.24 12.01 1.73
CA THR A 247 5.01 12.74 1.43
C THR A 247 4.89 13.90 2.40
N ALA A 248 4.70 15.11 1.89
CA ALA A 248 4.57 16.33 2.67
C ALA A 248 3.38 17.16 2.19
N ASP A 249 2.69 17.81 3.12
CA ASP A 249 1.68 18.83 2.84
C ASP A 249 2.31 20.21 3.02
N ILE A 250 2.54 20.90 1.91
CA ILE A 250 3.22 22.19 1.89
C ILE A 250 2.17 23.28 1.86
N PRO A 251 2.06 24.13 2.90
CA PRO A 251 1.13 25.25 2.92
C PRO A 251 1.62 26.38 2.01
N ILE A 252 0.82 26.73 1.00
CA ILE A 252 1.08 27.83 0.08
C ILE A 252 -0.17 28.72 0.02
N ASN A 253 -0.06 29.97 0.47
CA ASN A 253 -1.15 30.96 0.47
C ASN A 253 -2.45 30.50 1.18
N GLY A 254 -2.33 29.65 2.20
CA GLY A 254 -3.46 29.12 2.97
C GLY A 254 -4.08 27.84 2.42
N GLU A 255 -3.57 27.34 1.30
CA GLU A 255 -3.94 26.06 0.71
C GLU A 255 -2.82 25.02 0.99
N GLU A 256 -3.18 23.75 1.06
CA GLU A 256 -2.23 22.65 1.25
C GLU A 256 -1.96 21.95 -0.08
N ILE A 257 -0.68 21.89 -0.45
CA ILE A 257 -0.21 21.16 -1.64
C ILE A 257 0.45 19.88 -1.19
N ALA A 258 -0.23 18.75 -1.40
CA ALA A 258 0.34 17.43 -1.16
C ALA A 258 1.47 17.19 -2.16
N THR A 259 2.66 16.88 -1.66
CA THR A 259 3.85 16.72 -2.49
C THR A 259 4.55 15.41 -2.16
N ASP A 260 4.64 14.51 -3.15
CA ASP A 260 5.45 13.31 -3.05
C ASP A 260 6.85 13.57 -3.60
N ILE A 261 7.86 13.15 -2.84
CA ILE A 261 9.26 13.23 -3.22
C ILE A 261 9.80 11.81 -3.25
N VAL A 262 10.48 11.45 -4.32
CA VAL A 262 11.13 10.15 -4.47
C VAL A 262 12.57 10.33 -4.90
N PHE A 263 13.46 9.60 -4.25
CA PHE A 263 14.82 9.35 -4.69
C PHE A 263 14.98 7.84 -4.86
N ASP A 264 15.40 7.39 -6.03
CA ASP A 264 15.57 5.97 -6.35
C ASP A 264 16.89 5.78 -7.12
N TYR A 265 17.79 5.06 -6.52
CA TYR A 265 19.07 4.65 -7.11
C TYR A 265 19.06 3.17 -7.37
N LEU A 266 19.44 2.78 -8.59
CA LEU A 266 19.65 1.41 -8.99
C LEU A 266 21.03 1.29 -9.64
N GLY A 267 21.77 0.24 -9.28
CA GLY A 267 23.02 -0.10 -9.95
C GLY A 267 23.28 -1.59 -9.88
N GLY A 268 23.62 -2.16 -11.01
CA GLY A 268 23.87 -3.59 -11.13
C GLY A 268 24.75 -3.97 -12.31
N SER A 269 25.08 -5.25 -12.37
CA SER A 269 25.79 -5.84 -13.49
C SER A 269 25.38 -7.29 -13.72
N PHE A 270 25.51 -7.72 -14.95
CA PHE A 270 25.47 -9.10 -15.41
C PHE A 270 26.85 -9.52 -15.87
N ASP A 271 27.25 -10.75 -15.59
CA ASP A 271 28.57 -11.30 -15.95
C ASP A 271 28.84 -11.24 -17.45
N ARG A 272 27.79 -11.25 -18.27
CA ARG A 272 27.85 -11.18 -19.72
C ARG A 272 26.67 -10.44 -20.32
N ASN A 273 26.84 -9.95 -21.54
CA ASN A 273 25.73 -9.48 -22.35
C ASN A 273 25.18 -10.60 -23.27
N TYR A 274 24.11 -10.33 -24.00
CA TYR A 274 23.45 -11.34 -24.85
C TYR A 274 24.32 -11.83 -26.01
N LEU A 275 25.22 -11.00 -26.53
CA LEU A 275 26.02 -11.28 -27.73
C LEU A 275 27.48 -11.64 -27.44
N THR A 276 28.05 -11.15 -26.35
CA THR A 276 29.46 -11.32 -26.00
C THR A 276 29.61 -11.76 -24.54
N THR A 277 30.83 -12.11 -24.16
CA THR A 277 31.19 -12.45 -22.76
C THR A 277 31.54 -11.22 -21.93
N ASP A 278 31.37 -10.01 -22.47
CA ASP A 278 31.66 -8.78 -21.74
C ASP A 278 30.63 -8.53 -20.66
N GLU A 279 31.06 -8.06 -19.50
CA GLU A 279 30.18 -7.65 -18.41
C GLU A 279 29.25 -6.53 -18.88
N LEU A 280 27.95 -6.70 -18.62
CA LEU A 280 26.93 -5.69 -18.87
C LEU A 280 26.63 -4.93 -17.59
N LYS A 281 27.01 -3.66 -17.51
CA LYS A 281 26.67 -2.77 -16.39
C LYS A 281 25.47 -1.91 -16.72
N TYR A 282 24.64 -1.70 -15.71
CA TYR A 282 23.55 -0.74 -15.76
C TYR A 282 23.45 0.01 -14.44
N GLY A 283 22.99 1.22 -14.51
CA GLY A 283 22.80 2.02 -13.30
C GLY A 283 22.19 3.37 -13.63
N ASN A 284 21.31 3.78 -12.75
CA ASN A 284 20.69 5.09 -12.83
C ASN A 284 20.25 5.56 -11.47
N PHE A 285 20.07 6.86 -11.33
CA PHE A 285 19.31 7.43 -10.24
C PHE A 285 18.26 8.39 -10.78
N GLN A 286 17.14 8.41 -10.10
CA GLN A 286 16.07 9.33 -10.39
C GLN A 286 15.63 10.10 -9.14
N ILE A 287 15.29 11.36 -9.35
CA ILE A 287 14.66 12.22 -8.35
C ILE A 287 13.32 12.64 -8.94
N GLY A 288 12.23 12.34 -8.23
CA GLY A 288 10.87 12.71 -8.61
C GLY A 288 10.25 13.66 -7.59
N ILE A 289 9.57 14.69 -8.06
CA ILE A 289 8.78 15.62 -7.25
C ILE A 289 7.40 15.71 -7.89
N LYS A 290 6.35 15.42 -7.10
CA LYS A 290 4.97 15.32 -7.58
C LYS A 290 4.03 16.16 -6.72
N PRO A 291 4.00 17.49 -6.90
CA PRO A 291 3.03 18.34 -6.24
C PRO A 291 1.63 18.08 -6.79
N LYS A 292 0.64 18.08 -5.89
CA LYS A 292 -0.76 17.82 -6.18
C LYS A 292 -1.65 18.71 -5.34
N TYR A 293 -2.55 19.43 -5.99
CA TYR A 293 -3.57 20.26 -5.35
C TYR A 293 -4.95 19.64 -5.56
N GLN A 294 -5.73 19.51 -4.49
CA GLN A 294 -7.06 18.93 -4.54
C GLN A 294 -8.13 20.02 -4.40
N ILE A 295 -9.01 20.09 -5.37
CA ILE A 295 -10.20 20.94 -5.36
C ILE A 295 -11.42 20.05 -5.10
N LYS A 296 -12.17 20.37 -4.05
CA LYS A 296 -13.46 19.73 -3.74
C LYS A 296 -14.55 20.77 -3.76
N GLN A 297 -15.54 20.58 -4.62
CA GLN A 297 -16.70 21.44 -4.71
C GLN A 297 -17.95 20.57 -4.92
N ASP A 298 -18.81 20.53 -3.90
CA ASP A 298 -20.02 19.69 -3.91
C ASP A 298 -19.71 18.23 -4.29
N ASP A 299 -20.23 17.79 -5.43
CA ASP A 299 -20.06 16.43 -5.96
C ASP A 299 -18.81 16.25 -6.83
N LEU A 300 -18.08 17.34 -7.11
CA LEU A 300 -16.88 17.34 -7.94
C LEU A 300 -15.62 17.31 -7.08
N THR A 301 -14.73 16.38 -7.38
CA THR A 301 -13.37 16.35 -6.85
C THR A 301 -12.39 16.36 -8.01
N VAL A 302 -11.50 17.34 -8.05
CA VAL A 302 -10.44 17.47 -9.06
C VAL A 302 -9.10 17.49 -8.35
N ASN A 303 -8.18 16.63 -8.79
CA ASN A 303 -6.80 16.68 -8.39
C ASN A 303 -5.98 17.24 -9.56
N LEU A 304 -5.29 18.32 -9.32
CA LEU A 304 -4.41 18.97 -10.29
C LEU A 304 -2.98 18.79 -9.83
N GLY A 305 -2.17 18.11 -10.62
CA GLY A 305 -0.77 17.86 -10.29
C GLY A 305 0.10 17.73 -11.52
N ILE A 306 1.39 17.71 -11.26
CA ILE A 306 2.44 17.41 -12.23
C ILE A 306 3.42 16.43 -11.59
N SER A 307 4.08 15.64 -12.43
CA SER A 307 5.14 14.75 -11.99
C SER A 307 6.43 15.14 -12.73
N LEU A 308 7.38 15.69 -12.01
CA LEU A 308 8.68 16.09 -12.54
C LEU A 308 9.72 15.06 -12.10
N PHE A 309 10.48 14.52 -13.07
CA PHE A 309 11.56 13.59 -12.79
C PHE A 309 12.86 14.05 -13.43
N TYR A 310 13.93 13.98 -12.68
CA TYR A 310 15.29 14.01 -13.17
C TYR A 310 15.85 12.60 -13.14
N LEU A 311 16.34 12.11 -14.28
CA LEU A 311 16.97 10.81 -14.44
C LEU A 311 18.40 11.01 -14.91
N ASN A 312 19.34 10.32 -14.29
CA ASN A 312 20.73 10.22 -14.74
C ASN A 312 21.14 8.75 -14.89
N ASP A 313 21.59 8.37 -16.06
CA ASP A 313 22.24 7.08 -16.30
C ASP A 313 23.70 7.18 -15.83
N THR A 314 24.07 6.36 -14.84
CA THR A 314 25.40 6.44 -14.20
C THR A 314 26.51 5.80 -15.04
N ASN A 315 26.17 5.02 -16.09
CA ASN A 315 27.15 4.41 -16.97
C ASN A 315 27.51 5.32 -18.13
N THR A 316 26.51 5.90 -18.78
CA THR A 316 26.70 6.80 -19.91
C THR A 316 26.83 8.26 -19.48
N ASN A 317 26.51 8.57 -18.22
CA ASN A 317 26.43 9.92 -17.67
C ASN A 317 25.44 10.84 -18.43
N ASP A 318 24.43 10.21 -19.06
CA ASP A 318 23.36 10.91 -19.76
C ASP A 318 22.25 11.30 -18.77
N SER A 319 21.78 12.54 -18.87
CA SER A 319 20.76 13.07 -17.97
C SER A 319 19.54 13.52 -18.75
N LYS A 320 18.35 13.19 -18.21
CA LYS A 320 17.06 13.56 -18.83
C LYS A 320 16.08 14.08 -17.79
N ILE A 321 15.29 15.05 -18.21
CA ILE A 321 14.18 15.57 -17.41
C ILE A 321 12.89 15.13 -18.08
N TYR A 322 11.97 14.58 -17.27
CA TYR A 322 10.64 14.17 -17.69
C TYR A 322 9.60 14.97 -16.92
N LEU A 323 8.60 15.44 -17.65
CA LEU A 323 7.46 16.15 -17.09
C LEU A 323 6.18 15.44 -17.56
N TYR A 324 5.36 15.04 -16.61
CA TYR A 324 4.09 14.37 -16.89
C TYR A 324 2.92 15.10 -16.22
N PRO A 325 1.73 15.11 -16.85
CA PRO A 325 0.52 15.51 -16.19
C PRO A 325 0.17 14.51 -15.09
N ASN A 326 -0.50 14.99 -14.05
CA ASN A 326 -1.08 14.18 -12.99
C ASN A 326 -2.43 14.82 -12.61
N VAL A 327 -3.42 14.64 -13.46
CA VAL A 327 -4.73 15.28 -13.34
C VAL A 327 -5.81 14.23 -13.32
N THR A 328 -6.61 14.22 -12.27
CA THR A 328 -7.77 13.33 -12.16
C THR A 328 -8.99 14.10 -11.73
N ALA A 329 -10.15 13.69 -12.21
CA ALA A 329 -11.43 14.24 -11.83
C ALA A 329 -12.43 13.13 -11.52
N SER A 330 -13.23 13.31 -10.50
CA SER A 330 -14.36 12.45 -10.18
C SER A 330 -15.60 13.32 -9.91
N TYR A 331 -16.74 12.87 -10.43
CA TYR A 331 -18.02 13.54 -10.24
C TYR A 331 -19.10 12.53 -9.82
N ARG A 332 -19.80 12.83 -8.73
CA ARG A 332 -20.91 12.01 -8.23
C ARG A 332 -22.16 12.33 -9.04
N LEU A 333 -22.53 11.43 -9.95
CA LEU A 333 -23.72 11.59 -10.80
C LEU A 333 -25.01 11.26 -10.04
N VAL A 334 -25.00 10.23 -9.22
CA VAL A 334 -26.15 9.78 -8.41
C VAL A 334 -25.64 9.41 -7.01
N ASN A 335 -25.45 10.36 -6.14
CA ASN A 335 -24.91 10.17 -4.79
C ASN A 335 -23.67 9.24 -4.82
N ASP A 336 -23.63 8.23 -3.93
CA ASP A 336 -22.55 7.25 -3.88
C ASP A 336 -22.78 6.01 -4.80
N ILE A 337 -23.88 6.01 -5.58
CA ILE A 337 -24.25 4.86 -6.45
C ILE A 337 -23.53 4.93 -7.80
N LEU A 338 -23.39 6.12 -8.37
CA LEU A 338 -22.76 6.30 -9.68
C LEU A 338 -21.79 7.48 -9.64
N ILE A 339 -20.52 7.16 -9.80
CA ILE A 339 -19.42 8.13 -9.84
C ILE A 339 -18.73 8.02 -11.19
N ALA A 340 -18.70 9.12 -11.95
CA ALA A 340 -17.88 9.23 -13.15
C ALA A 340 -16.44 9.58 -12.73
N TYR A 341 -15.47 8.93 -13.34
CA TYR A 341 -14.05 9.12 -13.08
C TYR A 341 -13.29 9.22 -14.42
N GLY A 342 -12.29 10.10 -14.48
CA GLY A 342 -11.39 10.24 -15.61
C GLY A 342 -10.13 11.01 -15.22
N GLY A 343 -9.04 10.80 -15.97
CA GLY A 343 -7.80 11.51 -15.70
C GLY A 343 -6.72 11.21 -16.72
N ILE A 344 -5.60 11.90 -16.56
CA ILE A 344 -4.35 11.65 -17.27
C ILE A 344 -3.24 11.67 -16.22
N GLU A 345 -2.53 10.56 -16.09
CA GLU A 345 -1.44 10.41 -15.14
C GLU A 345 -0.20 9.85 -15.83
N GLY A 346 0.95 10.40 -15.50
CA GLY A 346 2.20 9.91 -16.04
C GLY A 346 3.29 9.84 -14.99
N GLY A 347 4.31 9.03 -15.28
CA GLY A 347 5.41 8.82 -14.37
C GLY A 347 6.60 8.09 -14.98
N LEU A 348 7.62 7.92 -14.18
CA LEU A 348 8.81 7.16 -14.51
C LEU A 348 8.91 5.97 -13.55
N ILE A 349 8.83 4.75 -14.09
CA ILE A 349 8.91 3.50 -13.32
C ILE A 349 10.35 2.99 -13.38
N GLN A 350 10.97 2.80 -12.22
CA GLN A 350 12.27 2.15 -12.11
C GLN A 350 12.11 0.64 -12.23
N ASN A 351 12.58 0.07 -13.33
CA ASN A 351 12.68 -1.38 -13.49
C ASN A 351 13.92 -1.90 -12.75
N SER A 352 13.89 -3.15 -12.31
CA SER A 352 15.02 -3.80 -11.66
C SER A 352 15.12 -5.29 -12.03
N TYR A 353 16.29 -5.85 -11.92
CA TYR A 353 16.48 -7.29 -12.10
C TYR A 353 15.67 -8.12 -11.10
N TYR A 354 15.59 -7.64 -9.87
CA TYR A 354 14.74 -8.23 -8.84
C TYR A 354 13.27 -8.30 -9.26
N ASP A 355 12.74 -7.20 -9.79
CA ASP A 355 11.32 -7.13 -10.17
C ASP A 355 11.05 -8.10 -11.32
N PHE A 356 11.91 -8.15 -12.34
CA PHE A 356 11.80 -9.09 -13.45
C PHE A 356 11.96 -10.55 -13.02
N ALA A 357 12.95 -10.87 -12.18
CA ALA A 357 13.17 -12.23 -11.70
C ALA A 357 12.04 -12.70 -10.76
N SER A 358 11.42 -11.78 -10.02
CA SER A 358 10.26 -12.08 -9.16
C SER A 358 9.00 -12.36 -9.98
N GLU A 359 8.82 -11.68 -11.12
CA GLU A 359 7.72 -11.92 -12.06
C GLU A 359 7.95 -13.18 -12.89
N ASN A 360 9.18 -13.38 -13.35
CA ASN A 360 9.55 -14.52 -14.15
C ASN A 360 10.97 -15.02 -13.80
N PRO A 361 11.11 -16.14 -13.06
CA PRO A 361 12.41 -16.68 -12.67
C PRO A 361 13.24 -17.20 -13.86
N PHE A 362 12.67 -17.30 -15.05
CA PHE A 362 13.35 -17.71 -16.28
C PHE A 362 13.89 -16.51 -17.09
N VAL A 363 13.88 -15.33 -16.51
CA VAL A 363 14.42 -14.13 -17.16
C VAL A 363 15.93 -14.26 -17.40
N SER A 364 16.38 -13.90 -18.59
CA SER A 364 17.81 -13.96 -18.94
C SER A 364 18.61 -12.94 -18.12
N PRO A 365 19.73 -13.34 -17.50
CA PRO A 365 20.63 -12.41 -16.81
C PRO A 365 21.54 -11.64 -17.80
N THR A 366 20.96 -11.08 -18.85
CA THR A 366 21.64 -10.32 -19.91
C THR A 366 20.82 -9.11 -20.38
N LEU A 367 19.90 -8.64 -19.53
CA LEU A 367 18.97 -7.56 -19.85
C LEU A 367 19.61 -6.20 -19.65
N TYR A 368 19.37 -5.28 -20.58
CA TYR A 368 19.68 -3.87 -20.36
C TYR A 368 18.53 -3.20 -19.63
N ILE A 369 18.73 -2.89 -18.35
CA ILE A 369 17.70 -2.40 -17.46
C ILE A 369 17.65 -0.88 -17.45
N LEU A 370 16.53 -0.33 -17.91
CA LEU A 370 16.26 1.11 -17.94
C LEU A 370 14.91 1.43 -17.30
N PRO A 371 14.72 2.63 -16.75
CA PRO A 371 13.42 3.11 -16.34
C PRO A 371 12.46 3.22 -17.52
N THR A 372 11.19 2.95 -17.27
CA THR A 372 10.11 3.04 -18.27
C THR A 372 9.24 4.27 -18.03
N PRO A 373 9.17 5.21 -19.01
CA PRO A 373 8.20 6.29 -18.99
C PRO A 373 6.79 5.75 -19.25
N THR A 374 5.83 6.19 -18.46
CA THR A 374 4.42 5.80 -18.57
C THR A 374 3.51 7.01 -18.67
N LEU A 375 2.43 6.88 -19.44
CA LEU A 375 1.33 7.84 -19.53
C LEU A 375 0.04 7.05 -19.71
N VAL A 376 -0.90 7.23 -18.80
CA VAL A 376 -2.19 6.52 -18.78
C VAL A 376 -3.34 7.51 -18.84
#